data_5e5d950f1ed167b9f90085455d8c7a50
#
_entry.id   5e5d950f1ed167b9f90085455d8c7a50
#
_cell.length_a   1.000
_cell.length_b   1.000
_cell.length_c   1.000
_cell.angle_alpha   90.00
_cell.angle_beta   90.00
_cell.angle_gamma   90.00
#
_symmetry.space_group_name_H-M   'P 1'
#
loop_
_entity.id
_entity.type
_entity.pdbx_description
1 polymer ?
#
loop_
_entity_poly.entity_id
_entity_poly.type
_entity_poly.pdbx_seq_one_letter_code
_entity_poly.pdbx_strand_id
1 'polypeptide(L)'
;MCSYIARLFYLGDAYHGSQLQSNLKTVQGELISALNKWDSKSETSYTAQTVQLSGRTDRGVHSIGQIVMISGEKKLEIDRINRYLPPDIALWAYAIAPPNFNPRYDVLMRHYRYYFDTAPSDVSLQKMRTAIQLLSGTRDFSHLSKPDGDRPTTTTIINASLLKSDDGIILDIFGTNFLWKLIRKTVSLLEQIGTGAMDIQTFSDHLNGHSTIPGGIEPAPPECLVLMETAVPIRMTTSKYAISRVQKQLRVHLNYLKRSRRTLSALSDDFFHQRSSS
;
A
#
# COMPACT_ATOMS: atom_id res chain seq x y z
N MET A 1 -14.41 20.68 18.72
CA MET A 1 -13.82 19.47 18.08
C MET A 1 -12.57 19.90 17.36
N CYS A 2 -11.44 19.26 17.64
CA CYS A 2 -10.16 19.51 16.96
C CYS A 2 -9.87 18.39 15.96
N SER A 3 -9.43 18.74 14.75
CA SER A 3 -9.04 17.76 13.75
C SER A 3 -7.53 17.76 13.58
N TYR A 4 -6.95 16.58 13.48
CA TYR A 4 -5.54 16.34 13.26
C TYR A 4 -5.35 15.46 12.04
N ILE A 5 -4.25 15.66 11.32
CA ILE A 5 -3.76 14.70 10.34
C ILE A 5 -2.54 13.99 10.91
N ALA A 6 -2.43 12.71 10.65
CA ALA A 6 -1.29 11.92 11.09
C ALA A 6 -0.81 10.99 10.00
N ARG A 7 0.50 10.66 10.03
CA ARG A 7 1.10 9.61 9.18
C ARG A 7 0.95 8.28 9.88
N LEU A 8 0.45 7.32 9.16
CA LEU A 8 0.16 5.98 9.64
C LEU A 8 1.05 4.96 8.92
N PHE A 9 1.90 4.29 9.70
CA PHE A 9 2.63 3.10 9.30
C PHE A 9 1.79 1.87 9.59
N TYR A 10 1.83 0.87 8.70
CA TYR A 10 1.36 -0.49 8.98
C TYR A 10 2.01 -1.54 8.06
N LEU A 11 2.18 -2.75 8.61
CA LEU A 11 2.40 -3.96 7.83
C LEU A 11 1.03 -4.58 7.53
N GLY A 12 0.77 -4.87 6.25
CA GLY A 12 -0.56 -5.27 5.78
C GLY A 12 -0.91 -6.74 5.98
N ASP A 13 0.07 -7.59 6.33
CA ASP A 13 -0.05 -9.06 6.33
C ASP A 13 -1.22 -9.59 7.16
N ALA A 14 -1.43 -8.99 8.34
CA ALA A 14 -2.43 -9.45 9.30
C ALA A 14 -3.81 -8.80 9.12
N TYR A 15 -4.02 -7.98 8.06
CA TYR A 15 -5.22 -7.15 7.89
C TYR A 15 -5.94 -7.44 6.59
N HIS A 16 -7.27 -7.37 6.62
CA HIS A 16 -8.14 -7.45 5.44
C HIS A 16 -8.24 -6.10 4.70
N GLY A 17 -7.10 -5.41 4.59
CA GLY A 17 -6.97 -4.08 4.02
C GLY A 17 -7.02 -2.97 5.06
N SER A 18 -6.87 -1.74 4.57
CA SER A 18 -6.78 -0.58 5.46
C SER A 18 -8.13 -0.07 5.97
N GLN A 19 -9.18 -0.12 5.15
CA GLN A 19 -10.49 0.45 5.47
C GLN A 19 -11.32 -0.47 6.35
N LEU A 20 -12.08 0.11 7.30
CA LEU A 20 -13.03 -0.60 8.17
C LEU A 20 -14.03 -1.42 7.35
N GLN A 21 -14.21 -2.67 7.75
CA GLN A 21 -15.17 -3.63 7.19
C GLN A 21 -15.82 -4.39 8.35
N SER A 22 -17.09 -4.75 8.18
CA SER A 22 -17.83 -5.51 9.19
C SER A 22 -17.16 -6.88 9.43
N ASN A 23 -16.94 -7.22 10.70
CA ASN A 23 -16.43 -8.52 11.15
C ASN A 23 -15.02 -8.89 10.63
N LEU A 24 -14.25 -7.93 10.09
CA LEU A 24 -12.90 -8.17 9.62
C LEU A 24 -11.89 -7.30 10.35
N LYS A 25 -10.72 -7.87 10.62
CA LYS A 25 -9.59 -7.12 11.19
C LYS A 25 -8.99 -6.21 10.11
N THR A 26 -9.03 -4.90 10.35
CA THR A 26 -8.55 -3.86 9.41
C THR A 26 -7.70 -2.84 10.14
N VAL A 27 -6.82 -2.14 9.40
CA VAL A 27 -5.95 -1.11 9.99
C VAL A 27 -6.74 0.02 10.63
N GLN A 28 -7.81 0.50 9.95
CA GLN A 28 -8.68 1.56 10.49
C GLN A 28 -9.45 1.09 11.74
N GLY A 29 -9.89 -0.17 11.75
CA GLY A 29 -10.58 -0.75 12.91
C GLY A 29 -9.69 -0.81 14.15
N GLU A 30 -8.42 -1.25 14.00
CA GLU A 30 -7.45 -1.25 15.08
C GLU A 30 -7.13 0.16 15.58
N LEU A 31 -7.01 1.13 14.68
CA LEU A 31 -6.78 2.53 15.04
C LEU A 31 -7.96 3.11 15.81
N ILE A 32 -9.19 2.88 15.37
CA ILE A 32 -10.42 3.30 16.07
C ILE A 32 -10.46 2.68 17.47
N SER A 33 -10.19 1.37 17.58
CA SER A 33 -10.13 0.67 18.88
C SER A 33 -9.09 1.29 19.82
N ALA A 34 -7.89 1.59 19.29
CA ALA A 34 -6.82 2.20 20.09
C ALA A 34 -7.17 3.62 20.55
N LEU A 35 -7.80 4.44 19.69
CA LEU A 35 -8.27 5.78 20.03
C LEU A 35 -9.33 5.75 21.12
N ASN A 36 -10.32 4.87 21.03
CA ASN A 36 -11.36 4.70 22.05
C ASN A 36 -10.79 4.22 23.40
N LYS A 37 -9.77 3.37 23.41
CA LYS A 37 -9.06 2.97 24.64
C LYS A 37 -8.25 4.12 25.23
N TRP A 38 -7.56 4.89 24.38
CA TRP A 38 -6.78 6.05 24.82
C TRP A 38 -7.65 7.15 25.42
N ASP A 39 -8.83 7.39 24.83
CA ASP A 39 -9.77 8.42 25.24
C ASP A 39 -11.03 7.84 25.92
N SER A 40 -10.85 6.83 26.76
CA SER A 40 -11.92 6.07 27.41
C SER A 40 -12.84 6.88 28.34
N LYS A 41 -12.49 8.14 28.63
CA LYS A 41 -13.29 9.06 29.47
C LYS A 41 -14.13 10.03 28.62
N SER A 42 -13.98 10.06 27.30
CA SER A 42 -14.78 10.89 26.41
C SER A 42 -16.21 10.33 26.30
N GLU A 43 -17.19 11.22 26.26
CA GLU A 43 -18.59 10.85 25.96
C GLU A 43 -18.78 10.50 24.48
N THR A 44 -17.85 10.94 23.61
CA THR A 44 -17.88 10.69 22.16
C THR A 44 -16.90 9.60 21.79
N SER A 45 -17.38 8.61 21.04
CA SER A 45 -16.55 7.52 20.49
C SER A 45 -15.97 7.87 19.15
N TYR A 46 -14.72 7.46 18.91
CA TYR A 46 -14.13 7.47 17.57
C TYR A 46 -14.79 6.44 16.67
N THR A 47 -15.09 6.84 15.43
CA THR A 47 -15.79 6.04 14.42
C THR A 47 -15.13 6.20 13.06
N ALA A 48 -15.62 5.50 12.04
CA ALA A 48 -15.14 5.66 10.67
C ALA A 48 -15.37 7.08 10.10
N GLN A 49 -16.33 7.84 10.64
CA GLN A 49 -16.58 9.23 10.27
C GLN A 49 -15.55 10.19 10.87
N THR A 50 -15.08 9.91 12.08
CA THR A 50 -14.10 10.75 12.79
C THR A 50 -12.64 10.31 12.56
N VAL A 51 -12.41 9.12 11.99
CA VAL A 51 -11.09 8.56 11.66
C VAL A 51 -11.06 8.19 10.18
N GLN A 52 -10.63 9.11 9.32
CA GLN A 52 -10.72 8.98 7.86
C GLN A 52 -9.34 8.78 7.22
N LEU A 53 -9.19 7.72 6.42
CA LEU A 53 -7.96 7.46 5.65
C LEU A 53 -7.97 8.21 4.31
N SER A 54 -6.80 8.64 3.85
CA SER A 54 -6.63 9.32 2.56
C SER A 54 -6.85 8.39 1.35
N GLY A 55 -6.70 7.09 1.54
CA GLY A 55 -6.90 6.09 0.50
C GLY A 55 -7.06 4.70 1.09
N ARG A 56 -7.62 3.80 0.29
CA ARG A 56 -7.72 2.38 0.61
C ARG A 56 -6.47 1.67 0.12
N THR A 57 -5.98 0.72 0.90
CA THR A 57 -5.03 -0.30 0.44
C THR A 57 -5.64 -1.68 0.59
N ASP A 58 -5.30 -2.58 -0.34
CA ASP A 58 -5.77 -3.96 -0.33
C ASP A 58 -5.21 -4.74 0.87
N ARG A 59 -5.77 -5.92 1.14
CA ARG A 59 -5.20 -6.91 2.05
C ARG A 59 -3.74 -7.19 1.64
N GLY A 60 -2.82 -7.22 2.59
CA GLY A 60 -1.40 -7.49 2.37
C GLY A 60 -0.55 -6.26 2.02
N VAL A 61 -1.13 -5.18 1.51
CA VAL A 61 -0.40 -3.96 1.13
C VAL A 61 0.10 -3.22 2.36
N HIS A 62 1.38 -2.86 2.39
CA HIS A 62 2.02 -2.12 3.47
C HIS A 62 1.93 -0.60 3.28
N SER A 63 2.20 0.16 4.33
CA SER A 63 2.33 1.61 4.24
C SER A 63 3.30 2.18 5.26
N ILE A 64 4.04 3.20 4.84
CA ILE A 64 4.76 4.11 5.72
C ILE A 64 4.20 5.54 5.65
N GLY A 65 3.46 5.86 4.61
CA GLY A 65 3.01 7.21 4.26
C GLY A 65 1.51 7.42 4.15
N GLN A 66 0.67 6.52 4.67
CA GLN A 66 -0.78 6.75 4.72
C GLN A 66 -1.09 7.97 5.57
N ILE A 67 -1.99 8.84 5.08
CA ILE A 67 -2.56 9.92 5.87
C ILE A 67 -3.89 9.49 6.47
N VAL A 68 -4.05 9.78 7.75
CA VAL A 68 -5.32 9.65 8.47
C VAL A 68 -5.71 11.00 9.09
N MET A 69 -6.97 11.39 8.93
CA MET A 69 -7.57 12.48 9.69
C MET A 69 -8.27 11.91 10.92
N ILE A 70 -8.01 12.50 12.07
CA ILE A 70 -8.58 12.13 13.37
C ILE A 70 -9.24 13.36 13.95
N SER A 71 -10.56 13.31 14.12
CA SER A 71 -11.37 14.39 14.71
C SER A 71 -11.88 13.96 16.08
N GLY A 72 -11.62 14.79 17.09
CA GLY A 72 -12.00 14.53 18.47
C GLY A 72 -11.99 15.79 19.32
N GLU A 73 -12.28 15.66 20.60
CA GLU A 73 -12.27 16.78 21.54
C GLU A 73 -10.90 16.96 22.21
N LYS A 74 -10.19 15.84 22.37
CA LYS A 74 -8.92 15.79 23.06
C LYS A 74 -7.75 16.11 22.12
N LYS A 75 -6.73 16.80 22.65
CA LYS A 75 -5.47 17.02 21.94
C LYS A 75 -4.81 15.69 21.61
N LEU A 76 -4.44 15.50 20.34
CA LEU A 76 -3.85 14.25 19.85
C LEU A 76 -2.46 14.00 20.48
N GLU A 77 -2.28 12.85 21.11
CA GLU A 77 -1.05 12.41 21.75
C GLU A 77 -0.59 11.07 21.14
N ILE A 78 0.02 11.14 19.95
CA ILE A 78 0.33 9.92 19.16
C ILE A 78 1.19 8.90 19.91
N ASP A 79 2.10 9.33 20.80
CA ASP A 79 2.94 8.42 21.57
C ASP A 79 2.14 7.62 22.62
N ARG A 80 1.09 8.21 23.18
CA ARG A 80 0.18 7.50 24.07
C ARG A 80 -0.74 6.56 23.32
N ILE A 81 -1.27 7.01 22.17
CA ILE A 81 -2.14 6.19 21.29
C ILE A 81 -1.37 4.96 20.81
N ASN A 82 -0.11 5.11 20.41
CA ASN A 82 0.75 4.01 19.98
C ASN A 82 0.92 2.88 21.01
N ARG A 83 0.66 3.12 22.30
CA ARG A 83 0.68 2.06 23.32
C ARG A 83 -0.51 1.10 23.24
N TYR A 84 -1.61 1.56 22.64
CA TYR A 84 -2.83 0.77 22.44
C TYR A 84 -2.89 0.14 21.05
N LEU A 85 -2.03 0.59 20.10
CA LEU A 85 -1.94 0.03 18.76
C LEU A 85 -1.17 -1.29 18.76
N PRO A 86 -1.55 -2.24 17.89
CA PRO A 86 -0.73 -3.40 17.58
C PRO A 86 0.69 -2.99 17.18
N PRO A 87 1.70 -3.86 17.37
CA PRO A 87 3.10 -3.51 17.12
C PRO A 87 3.40 -3.18 15.65
N ASP A 88 2.60 -3.69 14.74
CA ASP A 88 2.66 -3.53 13.28
C ASP A 88 1.86 -2.33 12.73
N ILE A 89 1.27 -1.52 13.64
CA ILE A 89 0.64 -0.22 13.31
C ILE A 89 1.26 0.88 14.18
N ALA A 90 1.54 2.05 13.59
CA ALA A 90 2.00 3.21 14.35
C ALA A 90 1.60 4.55 13.70
N LEU A 91 1.20 5.50 14.51
CA LEU A 91 1.14 6.92 14.15
C LEU A 91 2.54 7.52 14.42
N TRP A 92 3.23 8.04 13.39
CA TRP A 92 4.63 8.45 13.54
C TRP A 92 4.92 9.94 13.30
N ALA A 93 3.96 10.66 12.69
CA ALA A 93 3.99 12.11 12.58
C ALA A 93 2.57 12.67 12.62
N TYR A 94 2.41 13.93 13.01
CA TYR A 94 1.11 14.58 13.08
C TYR A 94 1.20 16.09 12.92
N ALA A 95 0.07 16.70 12.55
CA ALA A 95 -0.16 18.14 12.53
C ALA A 95 -1.63 18.44 12.83
N ILE A 96 -1.95 19.70 13.13
CA ILE A 96 -3.33 20.16 13.16
C ILE A 96 -3.83 20.18 11.70
N ALA A 97 -5.00 19.63 11.48
CA ALA A 97 -5.64 19.65 10.16
C ALA A 97 -6.09 21.08 9.81
N PRO A 98 -5.92 21.54 8.56
CA PRO A 98 -6.55 22.77 8.11
C PRO A 98 -8.08 22.73 8.24
N PRO A 99 -8.75 23.87 8.32
CA PRO A 99 -10.20 23.90 8.27
C PRO A 99 -10.73 23.19 7.01
N ASN A 100 -11.77 22.39 7.16
CA ASN A 100 -12.44 21.65 6.08
C ASN A 100 -11.55 20.65 5.30
N PHE A 101 -10.38 20.30 5.83
CA PHE A 101 -9.47 19.33 5.18
C PHE A 101 -10.17 17.98 5.01
N ASN A 102 -10.17 17.49 3.78
CA ASN A 102 -10.62 16.15 3.44
C ASN A 102 -9.42 15.29 3.03
N PRO A 103 -9.04 14.25 3.82
CA PRO A 103 -7.83 13.47 3.55
C PRO A 103 -7.89 12.71 2.22
N ARG A 104 -9.08 12.55 1.64
CA ARG A 104 -9.25 11.84 0.37
C ARG A 104 -8.97 12.70 -0.84
N TYR A 105 -9.31 13.99 -0.79
CA TYR A 105 -9.30 14.90 -1.93
C TYR A 105 -8.22 15.98 -1.85
N ASP A 106 -7.82 16.42 -0.64
CA ASP A 106 -6.91 17.55 -0.43
C ASP A 106 -5.43 17.09 -0.32
N VAL A 107 -5.14 15.83 -0.64
CA VAL A 107 -3.77 15.35 -0.79
C VAL A 107 -3.27 15.61 -2.21
N LEU A 108 -2.01 16.02 -2.33
CA LEU A 108 -1.41 16.44 -3.60
C LEU A 108 -1.12 15.26 -4.53
N MET A 109 -0.53 14.20 -3.98
CA MET A 109 -0.20 12.99 -4.72
C MET A 109 0.02 11.82 -3.77
N ARG A 110 0.08 10.63 -4.34
CA ARG A 110 0.48 9.38 -3.67
C ARG A 110 1.65 8.78 -4.41
N HIS A 111 2.62 8.28 -3.65
CA HIS A 111 3.77 7.54 -4.13
C HIS A 111 3.64 6.10 -3.65
N TYR A 112 3.58 5.17 -4.57
CA TYR A 112 3.67 3.74 -4.29
C TYR A 112 4.98 3.18 -4.82
N ARG A 113 5.51 2.17 -4.11
CA ARG A 113 6.66 1.37 -4.51
C ARG A 113 6.26 -0.10 -4.55
N TYR A 114 6.65 -0.78 -5.62
CA TYR A 114 6.50 -2.21 -5.75
C TYR A 114 7.87 -2.88 -5.91
N TYR A 115 8.12 -3.91 -5.14
CA TYR A 115 9.33 -4.72 -5.18
C TYR A 115 9.02 -5.99 -5.95
N PHE A 116 9.61 -6.16 -7.15
CA PHE A 116 9.40 -7.35 -7.95
C PHE A 116 10.12 -8.55 -7.35
N ASP A 117 9.48 -9.70 -7.37
CA ASP A 117 10.10 -10.98 -6.98
C ASP A 117 10.92 -11.59 -8.13
N THR A 118 10.69 -11.12 -9.37
CA THR A 118 11.38 -11.56 -10.58
C THR A 118 12.81 -11.01 -10.61
N ALA A 119 13.78 -11.93 -10.86
CA ALA A 119 15.18 -11.53 -10.97
C ALA A 119 15.42 -10.64 -12.21
N PRO A 120 16.29 -9.61 -12.11
CA PRO A 120 16.58 -8.72 -13.26
C PRO A 120 17.20 -9.42 -14.47
N SER A 121 17.79 -10.62 -14.28
CA SER A 121 18.33 -11.47 -15.35
C SER A 121 17.25 -12.13 -16.21
N ASP A 122 16.05 -12.32 -15.65
CA ASP A 122 14.99 -13.13 -16.24
C ASP A 122 14.03 -12.29 -17.11
N VAL A 123 14.23 -10.98 -17.13
CA VAL A 123 13.36 -10.03 -17.83
C VAL A 123 14.12 -8.95 -18.59
N SER A 124 13.50 -8.45 -19.66
CA SER A 124 13.98 -7.28 -20.38
C SER A 124 13.51 -5.98 -19.70
N LEU A 125 14.36 -5.44 -18.81
CA LEU A 125 14.08 -4.19 -18.12
C LEU A 125 13.85 -3.02 -19.08
N GLN A 126 14.50 -3.04 -20.29
CA GLN A 126 14.31 -2.03 -21.30
C GLN A 126 12.88 -2.05 -21.87
N LYS A 127 12.32 -3.24 -22.16
CA LYS A 127 10.93 -3.38 -22.63
C LYS A 127 9.94 -2.90 -21.55
N MET A 128 10.17 -3.27 -20.30
CA MET A 128 9.34 -2.84 -19.16
C MET A 128 9.38 -1.30 -19.00
N ARG A 129 10.56 -0.67 -19.14
CA ARG A 129 10.71 0.79 -19.10
C ARG A 129 9.98 1.50 -20.24
N THR A 130 10.01 0.95 -21.44
CA THR A 130 9.24 1.50 -22.57
C THR A 130 7.74 1.40 -22.31
N ALA A 131 7.27 0.26 -21.82
CA ALA A 131 5.85 0.05 -21.53
C ALA A 131 5.33 0.98 -20.42
N ILE A 132 6.09 1.18 -19.33
CA ILE A 132 5.62 1.99 -18.21
C ILE A 132 5.46 3.47 -18.56
N GLN A 133 6.20 3.98 -19.55
CA GLN A 133 6.04 5.36 -20.03
C GLN A 133 4.66 5.61 -20.66
N LEU A 134 3.99 4.56 -21.17
CA LEU A 134 2.64 4.66 -21.73
C LEU A 134 1.57 5.00 -20.68
N LEU A 135 1.87 4.82 -19.38
CA LEU A 135 0.95 5.14 -18.30
C LEU A 135 0.91 6.63 -17.95
N SER A 136 1.93 7.40 -18.33
CA SER A 136 2.08 8.79 -17.92
C SER A 136 0.95 9.68 -18.47
N GLY A 137 0.53 10.64 -17.65
CA GLY A 137 -0.52 11.59 -17.99
C GLY A 137 -1.89 11.22 -17.41
N THR A 138 -2.89 12.00 -17.82
CA THR A 138 -4.30 11.81 -17.40
C THR A 138 -5.01 10.95 -18.45
N ARG A 139 -5.58 9.84 -18.00
CA ARG A 139 -6.35 8.93 -18.87
C ARG A 139 -7.35 8.08 -18.10
N ASP A 140 -8.23 7.43 -18.81
CA ASP A 140 -9.10 6.37 -18.30
C ASP A 140 -8.28 5.08 -18.12
N PHE A 141 -8.31 4.52 -16.91
CA PHE A 141 -7.68 3.25 -16.55
C PHE A 141 -8.70 2.14 -16.23
N SER A 142 -9.94 2.24 -16.75
CA SER A 142 -10.99 1.23 -16.53
C SER A 142 -10.51 -0.18 -16.87
N HIS A 143 -9.77 -0.33 -17.98
CA HIS A 143 -9.26 -1.63 -18.46
C HIS A 143 -8.16 -2.22 -17.55
N LEU A 144 -7.41 -1.38 -16.82
CA LEU A 144 -6.37 -1.80 -15.86
C LEU A 144 -6.81 -1.79 -14.40
N SER A 145 -8.06 -1.45 -14.10
CA SER A 145 -8.54 -1.38 -12.73
C SER A 145 -9.67 -2.37 -12.48
N LYS A 146 -10.07 -2.49 -11.21
CA LYS A 146 -11.32 -3.14 -10.84
C LYS A 146 -12.37 -2.06 -10.60
N PRO A 147 -13.61 -2.21 -11.11
CA PRO A 147 -14.71 -1.29 -10.82
C PRO A 147 -14.92 -1.10 -9.30
N ASP A 148 -15.19 0.13 -8.87
CA ASP A 148 -15.47 0.49 -7.46
C ASP A 148 -16.71 1.40 -7.39
N GLY A 149 -17.86 0.82 -7.69
CA GLY A 149 -19.12 1.53 -7.84
C GLY A 149 -19.07 2.52 -9.03
N ASP A 150 -19.70 3.68 -8.86
CA ASP A 150 -19.79 4.73 -9.88
C ASP A 150 -18.60 5.71 -9.85
N ARG A 151 -17.47 5.30 -9.30
CA ARG A 151 -16.27 6.16 -9.22
C ARG A 151 -15.65 6.36 -10.58
N PRO A 152 -15.20 7.61 -10.88
CA PRO A 152 -14.47 7.87 -12.11
C PRO A 152 -13.24 6.98 -12.24
N THR A 153 -13.04 6.42 -13.44
CA THR A 153 -11.90 5.58 -13.79
C THR A 153 -10.74 6.37 -14.38
N THR A 154 -10.91 7.69 -14.52
CA THR A 154 -9.87 8.62 -14.96
C THR A 154 -8.99 9.05 -13.78
N THR A 155 -7.68 8.93 -13.97
CA THR A 155 -6.68 9.42 -13.01
C THR A 155 -5.42 9.90 -13.73
N THR A 156 -4.55 10.60 -13.00
CA THR A 156 -3.27 11.10 -13.52
C THR A 156 -2.11 10.34 -12.90
N ILE A 157 -1.35 9.65 -13.74
CA ILE A 157 -0.02 9.14 -13.38
C ILE A 157 0.98 10.25 -13.68
N ILE A 158 1.57 10.81 -12.62
CA ILE A 158 2.52 11.94 -12.70
C ILE A 158 3.87 11.46 -13.21
N ASN A 159 4.33 10.33 -12.66
CA ASN A 159 5.58 9.68 -13.05
C ASN A 159 5.54 8.20 -12.69
N ALA A 160 6.26 7.39 -13.48
CA ALA A 160 6.51 5.99 -13.15
C ALA A 160 7.91 5.60 -13.63
N SER A 161 8.69 4.94 -12.80
CA SER A 161 10.07 4.56 -13.11
C SER A 161 10.42 3.18 -12.60
N LEU A 162 11.28 2.48 -13.31
CA LEU A 162 11.82 1.17 -12.96
C LEU A 162 13.32 1.29 -12.67
N LEU A 163 13.71 0.89 -11.47
CA LEU A 163 15.09 0.88 -10.99
C LEU A 163 15.56 -0.57 -10.86
N LYS A 164 16.79 -0.85 -11.29
CA LYS A 164 17.49 -2.08 -10.96
C LYS A 164 18.26 -1.85 -9.66
N SER A 165 18.08 -2.75 -8.69
CA SER A 165 18.86 -2.79 -7.45
C SER A 165 19.58 -4.15 -7.35
N ASP A 166 20.43 -4.29 -6.36
CA ASP A 166 21.13 -5.56 -6.08
C ASP A 166 20.15 -6.68 -5.69
N ASP A 167 19.02 -6.31 -5.06
CA ASP A 167 17.99 -7.23 -4.56
C ASP A 167 16.84 -7.46 -5.56
N GLY A 168 16.87 -6.85 -6.76
CA GLY A 168 15.79 -7.03 -7.74
C GLY A 168 15.39 -5.77 -8.51
N ILE A 169 14.15 -5.72 -8.95
CA ILE A 169 13.56 -4.59 -9.67
C ILE A 169 12.60 -3.85 -8.74
N ILE A 170 12.64 -2.52 -8.80
CA ILE A 170 11.77 -1.64 -8.04
C ILE A 170 10.98 -0.76 -9.01
N LEU A 171 9.65 -0.73 -8.85
CA LEU A 171 8.78 0.26 -9.49
C LEU A 171 8.46 1.36 -8.49
N ASP A 172 8.77 2.60 -8.83
CA ASP A 172 8.21 3.79 -8.20
C ASP A 172 7.13 4.39 -9.10
N ILE A 173 5.93 4.64 -8.56
CA ILE A 173 4.83 5.23 -9.30
C ILE A 173 4.15 6.33 -8.48
N PHE A 174 3.95 7.49 -9.10
CA PHE A 174 3.39 8.71 -8.53
C PHE A 174 2.12 9.08 -9.27
N GLY A 175 1.06 9.39 -8.54
CA GLY A 175 -0.21 9.77 -9.15
C GLY A 175 -1.10 10.57 -8.19
N THR A 176 -2.11 11.24 -8.74
CA THR A 176 -3.07 12.02 -7.94
C THR A 176 -3.95 11.12 -7.10
N ASN A 177 -4.42 10.04 -7.68
CA ASN A 177 -5.15 8.96 -7.03
C ASN A 177 -4.85 7.64 -7.75
N PHE A 178 -5.16 6.51 -7.12
CA PHE A 178 -5.02 5.19 -7.72
C PHE A 178 -6.32 4.43 -7.61
N LEU A 179 -6.72 3.82 -8.72
CA LEU A 179 -7.91 2.98 -8.83
C LEU A 179 -7.64 1.61 -8.20
N TRP A 180 -8.72 0.91 -7.85
CA TRP A 180 -8.61 -0.40 -7.22
C TRP A 180 -7.86 -1.39 -8.11
N LYS A 181 -6.80 -1.97 -7.56
CA LYS A 181 -5.89 -2.95 -8.20
C LYS A 181 -5.05 -2.40 -9.37
N LEU A 182 -5.16 -1.12 -9.75
CA LEU A 182 -4.45 -0.54 -10.89
C LEU A 182 -2.95 -0.87 -10.89
N ILE A 183 -2.24 -0.54 -9.82
CA ILE A 183 -0.79 -0.74 -9.73
C ILE A 183 -0.44 -2.23 -9.86
N ARG A 184 -1.12 -3.09 -9.13
CA ARG A 184 -0.84 -4.53 -9.11
C ARG A 184 -1.13 -5.21 -10.45
N LYS A 185 -2.19 -4.81 -11.17
CA LYS A 185 -2.46 -5.27 -12.53
C LYS A 185 -1.40 -4.77 -13.51
N THR A 186 -0.97 -3.50 -13.38
CA THR A 186 0.14 -2.95 -14.16
C THR A 186 1.42 -3.76 -13.98
N VAL A 187 1.76 -4.10 -12.73
CA VAL A 187 2.94 -4.94 -12.42
C VAL A 187 2.88 -6.28 -13.13
N SER A 188 1.76 -7.00 -13.05
CA SER A 188 1.60 -8.29 -13.76
C SER A 188 1.82 -8.17 -15.26
N LEU A 189 1.32 -7.09 -15.90
CA LEU A 189 1.55 -6.89 -17.33
C LEU A 189 3.00 -6.50 -17.64
N LEU A 190 3.64 -5.71 -16.77
CA LEU A 190 5.07 -5.39 -16.94
C LEU A 190 5.95 -6.63 -16.85
N GLU A 191 5.63 -7.59 -15.98
CA GLU A 191 6.35 -8.88 -15.90
C GLU A 191 6.16 -9.69 -17.18
N GLN A 192 4.94 -9.76 -17.73
CA GLN A 192 4.68 -10.44 -19.00
C GLN A 192 5.45 -9.78 -20.17
N ILE A 193 5.54 -8.46 -20.19
CA ILE A 193 6.33 -7.73 -21.19
C ILE A 193 7.83 -8.00 -20.99
N GLY A 194 8.29 -8.01 -19.77
CA GLY A 194 9.68 -8.27 -19.41
C GLY A 194 10.14 -9.66 -19.84
N THR A 195 9.34 -10.67 -19.61
CA THR A 195 9.59 -12.08 -20.01
C THR A 195 9.36 -12.33 -21.50
N GLY A 196 8.71 -11.41 -22.23
CA GLY A 196 8.34 -11.57 -23.63
C GLY A 196 7.03 -12.34 -23.86
N ALA A 197 6.28 -12.66 -22.81
CA ALA A 197 4.96 -13.29 -22.89
C ALA A 197 3.90 -12.33 -23.46
N MET A 198 4.15 -11.01 -23.38
CA MET A 198 3.32 -9.96 -23.99
C MET A 198 4.22 -8.95 -24.73
N ASP A 199 3.80 -8.49 -25.88
CA ASP A 199 4.45 -7.37 -26.57
C ASP A 199 3.88 -6.01 -26.13
N ILE A 200 4.63 -4.94 -26.38
CA ILE A 200 4.27 -3.57 -25.97
C ILE A 200 3.03 -3.07 -26.71
N GLN A 201 2.81 -3.50 -27.96
CA GLN A 201 1.65 -3.08 -28.75
C GLN A 201 0.36 -3.64 -28.13
N THR A 202 0.34 -4.92 -27.81
CA THR A 202 -0.79 -5.58 -27.10
C THR A 202 -1.12 -4.86 -25.78
N PHE A 203 -0.09 -4.50 -25.00
CA PHE A 203 -0.28 -3.70 -23.78
C PHE A 203 -0.89 -2.32 -24.08
N SER A 204 -0.38 -1.62 -25.10
CA SER A 204 -0.90 -0.32 -25.53
C SER A 204 -2.36 -0.40 -25.99
N ASP A 205 -2.70 -1.41 -26.78
CA ASP A 205 -4.07 -1.63 -27.25
C ASP A 205 -5.03 -1.93 -26.09
N HIS A 206 -4.61 -2.74 -25.12
CA HIS A 206 -5.39 -3.00 -23.93
C HIS A 206 -5.57 -1.73 -23.08
N LEU A 207 -4.50 -0.96 -22.85
CA LEU A 207 -4.53 0.29 -22.10
C LEU A 207 -5.51 1.31 -22.72
N ASN A 208 -5.61 1.35 -24.05
CA ASN A 208 -6.49 2.24 -24.80
C ASN A 208 -7.89 1.64 -25.06
N GLY A 209 -8.19 0.45 -24.55
CA GLY A 209 -9.48 -0.21 -24.72
C GLY A 209 -9.74 -0.79 -26.12
N HIS A 210 -8.69 -0.90 -26.96
CA HIS A 210 -8.79 -1.49 -28.30
C HIS A 210 -8.77 -3.02 -28.28
N SER A 211 -8.31 -3.61 -27.19
CA SER A 211 -8.30 -5.06 -26.97
C SER A 211 -8.63 -5.43 -25.54
N THR A 212 -9.03 -6.68 -25.33
CA THR A 212 -9.23 -7.26 -24.00
C THR A 212 -8.26 -8.43 -23.79
N ILE A 213 -7.79 -8.60 -22.56
CA ILE A 213 -6.96 -9.75 -22.20
C ILE A 213 -7.88 -10.91 -21.79
N PRO A 214 -7.86 -12.03 -22.54
CA PRO A 214 -8.68 -13.21 -22.19
C PRO A 214 -8.37 -13.69 -20.77
N GLY A 215 -9.40 -14.00 -20.00
CA GLY A 215 -9.26 -14.40 -18.58
C GLY A 215 -9.01 -13.25 -17.62
N GLY A 216 -8.84 -12.02 -18.11
CA GLY A 216 -8.54 -10.83 -17.31
C GLY A 216 -7.09 -10.74 -16.85
N ILE A 217 -6.82 -9.79 -15.96
CA ILE A 217 -5.48 -9.56 -15.40
C ILE A 217 -5.51 -9.92 -13.92
N GLU A 218 -4.79 -10.99 -13.53
CA GLU A 218 -4.57 -11.30 -12.13
C GLU A 218 -3.59 -10.27 -11.52
N PRO A 219 -3.98 -9.60 -10.44
CA PRO A 219 -3.11 -8.60 -9.82
C PRO A 219 -1.91 -9.25 -9.14
N ALA A 220 -0.73 -8.68 -9.32
CA ALA A 220 0.51 -9.09 -8.66
C ALA A 220 0.39 -9.14 -7.12
N PRO A 221 1.26 -9.87 -6.41
CA PRO A 221 1.23 -10.04 -4.95
C PRO A 221 1.14 -8.71 -4.18
N PRO A 222 0.21 -8.57 -3.21
CA PRO A 222 0.01 -7.32 -2.49
C PRO A 222 1.12 -7.00 -1.49
N GLU A 223 1.77 -8.01 -0.92
CA GLU A 223 2.85 -7.88 0.08
C GLU A 223 4.12 -7.24 -0.47
N CYS A 224 4.24 -7.17 -1.78
CA CYS A 224 5.33 -6.46 -2.46
C CYS A 224 5.02 -4.98 -2.70
N LEU A 225 3.80 -4.51 -2.39
CA LEU A 225 3.34 -3.13 -2.61
C LEU A 225 3.36 -2.31 -1.32
N VAL A 226 3.96 -1.14 -1.38
CA VAL A 226 4.04 -0.21 -0.24
C VAL A 226 3.54 1.17 -0.64
N LEU A 227 2.59 1.74 0.11
CA LEU A 227 2.29 3.17 0.06
C LEU A 227 3.40 3.93 0.79
N MET A 228 4.33 4.50 0.02
CA MET A 228 5.52 5.18 0.54
C MET A 228 5.18 6.56 1.08
N GLU A 229 4.34 7.31 0.36
CA GLU A 229 4.04 8.70 0.69
C GLU A 229 2.63 9.06 0.22
N THR A 230 1.92 9.81 1.04
CA THR A 230 0.78 10.64 0.65
C THR A 230 1.17 12.08 0.92
N ALA A 231 1.45 12.84 -0.12
CA ALA A 231 1.93 14.20 0.01
C ALA A 231 0.79 15.15 0.41
N VAL A 232 1.05 15.93 1.44
CA VAL A 232 0.17 17.00 1.92
C VAL A 232 0.96 18.30 2.04
N PRO A 233 0.38 19.47 1.78
CA PRO A 233 1.07 20.77 1.87
C PRO A 233 1.19 21.25 3.32
N ILE A 234 1.48 20.34 4.26
CA ILE A 234 1.46 20.61 5.70
C ILE A 234 2.70 19.99 6.33
N ARG A 235 3.45 20.83 7.05
CA ARG A 235 4.60 20.33 7.83
C ARG A 235 4.10 19.58 9.07
N MET A 236 4.55 18.34 9.21
CA MET A 236 4.20 17.48 10.34
C MET A 236 5.32 17.37 11.36
N THR A 237 4.95 17.26 12.62
CA THR A 237 5.86 16.95 13.73
C THR A 237 6.04 15.44 13.83
N THR A 238 7.27 14.96 13.77
CA THR A 238 7.60 13.53 13.87
C THR A 238 7.81 13.10 15.33
N SER A 239 7.43 11.86 15.65
CA SER A 239 7.72 11.23 16.94
C SER A 239 8.95 10.31 16.80
N LYS A 240 10.02 10.64 17.51
CA LYS A 240 11.21 9.77 17.61
C LYS A 240 10.88 8.41 18.26
N TYR A 241 9.99 8.40 19.24
CA TYR A 241 9.52 7.18 19.88
C TYR A 241 8.80 6.27 18.89
N ALA A 242 7.86 6.79 18.12
CA ALA A 242 7.13 6.01 17.13
C ALA A 242 8.05 5.48 16.02
N ILE A 243 8.99 6.29 15.52
CA ILE A 243 9.96 5.86 14.51
C ILE A 243 10.82 4.70 15.05
N SER A 244 11.34 4.81 16.28
CA SER A 244 12.11 3.73 16.92
C SER A 244 11.29 2.45 17.10
N ARG A 245 9.99 2.58 17.46
CA ARG A 245 9.05 1.46 17.57
C ARG A 245 8.87 0.76 16.21
N VAL A 246 8.65 1.51 15.13
CA VAL A 246 8.54 0.97 13.76
C VAL A 246 9.80 0.23 13.36
N GLN A 247 10.98 0.83 13.55
CA GLN A 247 12.26 0.20 13.22
C GLN A 247 12.49 -1.10 14.00
N LYS A 248 12.12 -1.12 15.29
CA LYS A 248 12.20 -2.35 16.10
C LYS A 248 11.27 -3.43 15.55
N GLN A 249 10.03 -3.07 15.21
CA GLN A 249 9.05 -4.02 14.68
C GLN A 249 9.47 -4.59 13.33
N LEU A 250 9.98 -3.77 12.42
CA LEU A 250 10.52 -4.24 11.14
C LEU A 250 11.65 -5.26 11.35
N ARG A 251 12.58 -5.00 12.28
CA ARG A 251 13.65 -5.97 12.60
C ARG A 251 13.11 -7.29 13.16
N VAL A 252 12.11 -7.22 14.04
CA VAL A 252 11.46 -8.43 14.60
C VAL A 252 10.80 -9.24 13.49
N HIS A 253 10.06 -8.57 12.62
CA HIS A 253 9.35 -9.22 11.51
C HIS A 253 10.33 -9.83 10.49
N LEU A 254 11.37 -9.11 10.09
CA LEU A 254 12.43 -9.64 9.22
C LEU A 254 13.10 -10.86 9.80
N ASN A 255 13.43 -10.86 11.10
CA ASN A 255 14.02 -12.01 11.76
C ASN A 255 13.07 -13.22 11.80
N TYR A 256 11.77 -12.98 11.98
CA TYR A 256 10.76 -14.03 11.90
C TYR A 256 10.71 -14.62 10.50
N LEU A 257 10.58 -13.82 9.45
CA LEU A 257 10.53 -14.27 8.05
C LEU A 257 11.79 -15.06 7.65
N LYS A 258 12.97 -14.57 8.06
CA LYS A 258 14.25 -15.27 7.80
C LYS A 258 14.29 -16.67 8.42
N ARG A 259 13.83 -16.82 9.67
CA ARG A 259 13.75 -18.12 10.34
C ARG A 259 12.72 -19.03 9.68
N SER A 260 11.52 -18.50 9.39
CA SER A 260 10.44 -19.24 8.73
C SER A 260 10.86 -19.76 7.36
N ARG A 261 11.50 -18.91 6.53
CA ARG A 261 12.03 -19.32 5.23
C ARG A 261 12.99 -20.51 5.36
N ARG A 262 13.95 -20.44 6.31
CA ARG A 262 14.91 -21.53 6.52
C ARG A 262 14.23 -22.85 6.89
N THR A 263 13.25 -22.78 7.80
CA THR A 263 12.48 -23.96 8.24
C THR A 263 11.68 -24.55 7.08
N LEU A 264 10.96 -23.70 6.33
CA LEU A 264 10.13 -24.16 5.21
C LEU A 264 10.96 -24.75 4.06
N SER A 265 12.15 -24.17 3.77
CA SER A 265 13.07 -24.76 2.79
C SER A 265 13.52 -26.16 3.21
N ALA A 266 13.95 -26.33 4.46
CA ALA A 266 14.37 -27.65 4.96
C ALA A 266 13.22 -28.68 4.91
N LEU A 267 12.00 -28.29 5.31
CA LEU A 267 10.82 -29.17 5.23
C LEU A 267 10.48 -29.55 3.78
N SER A 268 10.64 -28.63 2.84
CA SER A 268 10.43 -28.89 1.41
C SER A 268 11.39 -29.95 0.90
N ASP A 269 12.68 -29.81 1.22
CA ASP A 269 13.73 -30.74 0.78
C ASP A 269 13.50 -32.13 1.39
N ASP A 270 13.25 -32.23 2.70
CA ASP A 270 12.99 -33.48 3.40
C ASP A 270 11.74 -34.21 2.88
N PHE A 271 10.67 -33.46 2.60
CA PHE A 271 9.41 -34.01 2.08
C PHE A 271 9.57 -34.65 0.70
N PHE A 272 10.36 -34.05 -0.18
CA PHE A 272 10.62 -34.61 -1.51
C PHE A 272 11.57 -35.78 -1.46
N HIS A 273 12.61 -35.79 -0.61
CA HIS A 273 13.55 -36.91 -0.47
C HIS A 273 12.89 -38.18 0.08
N GLN A 274 11.96 -38.07 1.01
CA GLN A 274 11.27 -39.25 1.59
C GLN A 274 10.29 -39.91 0.59
N ARG A 275 9.76 -39.20 -0.40
CA ARG A 275 8.84 -39.76 -1.41
C ARG A 275 9.52 -40.28 -2.68
N SER A 276 10.76 -39.90 -2.95
CA SER A 276 11.55 -40.45 -4.07
C SER A 276 12.28 -41.76 -3.72
N SER A 277 12.21 -42.20 -2.45
CA SER A 277 12.83 -43.44 -1.95
C SER A 277 11.80 -44.52 -1.65
N SER A 278 10.55 -44.34 -1.96
CA SER A 278 9.43 -45.28 -1.90
C SER A 278 8.82 -45.50 -3.28
#